data_91cb1d665af961bc419d22cf4cf74f53
#
_entry.id   91cb1d665af961bc419d22cf4cf74f53
#
_cell.length_a   1.000
_cell.length_b   1.000
_cell.length_c   1.000
_cell.angle_alpha   90.00
_cell.angle_beta   90.00
_cell.angle_gamma   90.00
#
_symmetry.space_group_name_H-M   'P 1'
#
loop_
_entity.id
_entity.type
_entity.pdbx_description
1 polymer ?
#
loop_
_entity_poly.entity_id
_entity_poly.type
_entity_poly.pdbx_seq_one_letter_code
_entity_poly.pdbx_strand_id
1 'polypeptide(L)'
;MEALLAFAAALLALRLAGDLLGRWRARRAPQLAAWSASLLAYAAASAALAWGVAAGWDDHSFRVYYLCGGLLTAPLLGVGSLLLSGRRWAAPLGFLYTGLAVGIALAVPLTAPVTGTSIPEAQEHLHFWPARLVAILGNSLGTLAVVVIALSTIRRRPVGNGLILAGVAVAATGSAVAGLGAAPTAVFIAAAAALLYAGFLFSSGERVSLSPLRRRADRTARRAASGSSAG
;
A
#
# COMPACT_ATOMS: atom_id res chain seq x y z
N MET A 1 18.73 9.44 -8.16
CA MET A 1 18.36 8.00 -8.00
C MET A 1 17.09 7.83 -7.18
N GLU A 2 16.98 8.52 -6.04
CA GLU A 2 15.82 8.39 -5.14
C GLU A 2 14.49 8.77 -5.78
N ALA A 3 14.44 9.88 -6.54
CA ALA A 3 13.24 10.30 -7.26
C ALA A 3 12.74 9.23 -8.26
N LEU A 4 13.66 8.56 -8.98
CA LEU A 4 13.30 7.50 -9.92
C LEU A 4 12.76 6.26 -9.21
N LEU A 5 13.33 5.89 -8.07
CA LEU A 5 12.85 4.76 -7.26
C LEU A 5 11.46 5.07 -6.66
N ALA A 6 11.27 6.29 -6.16
CA ALA A 6 9.97 6.73 -5.65
C ALA A 6 8.91 6.78 -6.76
N PHE A 7 9.28 7.24 -7.95
CA PHE A 7 8.39 7.23 -9.11
C PHE A 7 8.02 5.80 -9.55
N ALA A 8 9.00 4.89 -9.61
CA ALA A 8 8.75 3.47 -9.92
C ALA A 8 7.82 2.82 -8.87
N ALA A 9 8.03 3.13 -7.57
CA ALA A 9 7.15 2.68 -6.50
C ALA A 9 5.72 3.21 -6.66
N ALA A 10 5.56 4.49 -7.06
CA ALA A 10 4.26 5.09 -7.33
C ALA A 10 3.52 4.37 -8.47
N LEU A 11 4.21 4.12 -9.60
CA LEU A 11 3.61 3.40 -10.74
C LEU A 11 3.24 1.96 -10.37
N LEU A 12 4.10 1.25 -9.65
CA LEU A 12 3.80 -0.10 -9.17
C LEU A 12 2.57 -0.10 -8.28
N ALA A 13 2.53 0.76 -7.26
CA ALA A 13 1.41 0.85 -6.34
C ALA A 13 0.11 1.24 -7.05
N LEU A 14 0.16 2.16 -8.02
CA LEU A 14 -1.00 2.57 -8.82
C LEU A 14 -1.55 1.40 -9.64
N ARG A 15 -0.68 0.63 -10.31
CA ARG A 15 -1.08 -0.57 -11.05
C ARG A 15 -1.79 -1.56 -10.12
N LEU A 16 -1.22 -1.81 -8.95
CA LEU A 16 -1.75 -2.75 -7.96
C LEU A 16 -3.09 -2.29 -7.40
N ALA A 17 -3.21 -0.99 -7.11
CA ALA A 17 -4.47 -0.40 -6.69
C ALA A 17 -5.56 -0.61 -7.76
N GLY A 18 -5.21 -0.43 -9.04
CA GLY A 18 -6.11 -0.69 -10.18
C GLY A 18 -6.56 -2.14 -10.26
N ASP A 19 -5.64 -3.11 -10.10
CA ASP A 19 -5.96 -4.54 -10.08
C ASP A 19 -6.91 -4.90 -8.92
N LEU A 20 -6.65 -4.38 -7.71
CA LEU A 20 -7.55 -4.61 -6.57
C LEU A 20 -8.91 -3.93 -6.74
N LEU A 21 -8.94 -2.74 -7.32
CA LEU A 21 -10.18 -2.02 -7.62
C LEU A 21 -11.03 -2.78 -8.65
N GLY A 22 -10.42 -3.34 -9.69
CA GLY A 22 -11.08 -4.19 -10.66
C GLY A 22 -11.70 -5.43 -10.01
N ARG A 23 -10.96 -6.10 -9.11
CA ARG A 23 -11.45 -7.24 -8.33
C ARG A 23 -12.56 -6.84 -7.36
N TRP A 24 -12.46 -5.67 -6.72
CA TRP A 24 -13.54 -5.16 -5.87
C TRP A 24 -14.82 -4.93 -6.67
N ARG A 25 -14.73 -4.33 -7.85
CA ARG A 25 -15.91 -4.14 -8.73
C ARG A 25 -16.59 -5.45 -9.09
N ALA A 26 -15.81 -6.51 -9.32
CA ALA A 26 -16.33 -7.84 -9.66
C ALA A 26 -16.90 -8.60 -8.45
N ARG A 27 -16.23 -8.54 -7.30
CA ARG A 27 -16.55 -9.38 -6.12
C ARG A 27 -17.29 -8.64 -5.00
N ARG A 28 -17.32 -7.31 -5.05
CA ARG A 28 -17.89 -6.43 -4.00
C ARG A 28 -17.39 -6.70 -2.58
N ALA A 29 -16.19 -7.26 -2.45
CA ALA A 29 -15.58 -7.59 -1.17
C ALA A 29 -14.94 -6.34 -0.55
N PRO A 30 -15.40 -5.85 0.63
CA PRO A 30 -15.02 -4.53 1.17
C PRO A 30 -13.53 -4.41 1.49
N GLN A 31 -12.85 -5.50 1.87
CA GLN A 31 -11.41 -5.50 2.09
C GLN A 31 -10.61 -5.10 0.85
N LEU A 32 -11.07 -5.46 -0.35
CA LEU A 32 -10.40 -5.10 -1.60
C LEU A 32 -10.46 -3.59 -1.87
N ALA A 33 -11.58 -2.95 -1.49
CA ALA A 33 -11.70 -1.49 -1.59
C ALA A 33 -10.73 -0.79 -0.62
N ALA A 34 -10.65 -1.24 0.64
CA ALA A 34 -9.77 -0.66 1.64
C ALA A 34 -8.29 -0.81 1.24
N TRP A 35 -7.88 -1.99 0.75
CA TRP A 35 -6.52 -2.20 0.26
C TRP A 35 -6.20 -1.40 -1.00
N SER A 36 -7.17 -1.28 -1.93
CA SER A 36 -7.00 -0.41 -3.10
C SER A 36 -6.81 1.04 -2.69
N ALA A 37 -7.62 1.54 -1.74
CA ALA A 37 -7.49 2.89 -1.21
C ALA A 37 -6.14 3.12 -0.51
N SER A 38 -5.65 2.14 0.27
CA SER A 38 -4.31 2.18 0.88
C SER A 38 -3.21 2.30 -0.17
N LEU A 39 -3.26 1.48 -1.24
CA LEU A 39 -2.27 1.52 -2.31
C LEU A 39 -2.36 2.79 -3.16
N LEU A 40 -3.55 3.36 -3.36
CA LEU A 40 -3.72 4.68 -3.99
C LEU A 40 -3.09 5.79 -3.14
N ALA A 41 -3.31 5.76 -1.84
CA ALA A 41 -2.65 6.68 -0.91
C ALA A 41 -1.13 6.53 -0.97
N TYR A 42 -0.63 5.29 -0.94
CA TYR A 42 0.80 5.01 -1.07
C TYR A 42 1.37 5.51 -2.41
N ALA A 43 0.66 5.31 -3.52
CA ALA A 43 1.07 5.81 -4.84
C ALA A 43 1.14 7.34 -4.87
N ALA A 44 0.15 8.03 -4.28
CA ALA A 44 0.13 9.48 -4.18
C ALA A 44 1.27 10.01 -3.30
N ALA A 45 1.56 9.35 -2.17
CA ALA A 45 2.70 9.70 -1.31
C ALA A 45 4.04 9.52 -2.03
N SER A 46 4.20 8.39 -2.74
CA SER A 46 5.42 8.11 -3.52
C SER A 46 5.60 9.08 -4.69
N ALA A 47 4.51 9.51 -5.33
CA ALA A 47 4.55 10.53 -6.38
C ALA A 47 4.92 11.91 -5.82
N ALA A 48 4.36 12.30 -4.67
CA ALA A 48 4.73 13.52 -3.97
C ALA A 48 6.20 13.52 -3.53
N LEU A 49 6.69 12.37 -3.04
CA LEU A 49 8.10 12.17 -2.72
C LEU A 49 8.99 12.33 -3.95
N ALA A 50 8.65 11.69 -5.07
CA ALA A 50 9.41 11.81 -6.31
C ALA A 50 9.48 13.25 -6.81
N TRP A 51 8.36 13.96 -6.72
CA TRP A 51 8.27 15.39 -7.09
C TRP A 51 9.12 16.26 -6.17
N GLY A 52 8.95 16.14 -4.84
CA GLY A 52 9.67 16.94 -3.85
C GLY A 52 11.19 16.78 -3.96
N VAL A 53 11.68 15.56 -4.16
CA VAL A 53 13.12 15.29 -4.34
C VAL A 53 13.64 15.81 -5.69
N ALA A 54 12.82 15.81 -6.75
CA ALA A 54 13.25 16.21 -8.09
C ALA A 54 13.12 17.71 -8.36
N ALA A 55 12.04 18.33 -7.90
CA ALA A 55 11.67 19.72 -8.22
C ALA A 55 11.73 20.67 -7.00
N GLY A 56 11.93 20.12 -5.83
CA GLY A 56 11.85 20.85 -4.57
C GLY A 56 10.51 20.66 -3.87
N TRP A 57 10.56 20.67 -2.52
CA TRP A 57 9.38 20.56 -1.67
C TRP A 57 8.69 21.91 -1.52
N ASP A 58 7.37 21.87 -1.43
CA ASP A 58 6.50 22.95 -1.03
C ASP A 58 5.44 22.45 -0.03
N ASP A 59 4.67 23.36 0.54
CA ASP A 59 3.63 23.07 1.53
C ASP A 59 2.57 22.09 0.99
N HIS A 60 2.25 22.14 -0.30
CA HIS A 60 1.24 21.29 -0.93
C HIS A 60 1.75 19.85 -1.12
N SER A 61 2.93 19.71 -1.70
CA SER A 61 3.56 18.39 -1.91
C SER A 61 3.83 17.70 -0.57
N PHE A 62 4.24 18.43 0.46
CA PHE A 62 4.40 17.91 1.81
C PHE A 62 3.07 17.47 2.42
N ARG A 63 1.99 18.25 2.28
CA ARG A 63 0.67 17.86 2.78
C ARG A 63 0.15 16.59 2.12
N VAL A 64 0.32 16.46 0.80
CA VAL A 64 -0.05 15.23 0.07
C VAL A 64 0.79 14.05 0.55
N TYR A 65 2.10 14.23 0.66
CA TYR A 65 3.01 13.20 1.17
C TYR A 65 2.64 12.74 2.57
N TYR A 66 2.38 13.69 3.48
CA TYR A 66 2.06 13.39 4.87
C TYR A 66 0.67 12.77 5.04
N LEU A 67 -0.35 13.31 4.36
CA LEU A 67 -1.70 12.74 4.37
C LEU A 67 -1.69 11.31 3.85
N CYS A 68 -1.15 11.12 2.66
CA CYS A 68 -1.24 9.84 1.96
C CYS A 68 -0.29 8.80 2.56
N GLY A 69 0.95 9.15 2.86
CA GLY A 69 1.96 8.26 3.43
C GLY A 69 1.85 8.13 4.95
N GLY A 70 1.78 9.27 5.64
CA GLY A 70 1.81 9.32 7.09
C GLY A 70 0.48 9.01 7.78
N LEU A 71 -0.66 9.38 7.16
CA LEU A 71 -1.96 9.22 7.81
C LEU A 71 -2.83 8.10 7.22
N LEU A 72 -2.78 7.81 5.93
CA LEU A 72 -3.76 6.92 5.29
C LEU A 72 -3.26 5.51 4.98
N THR A 73 -2.01 5.35 4.55
CA THR A 73 -1.54 4.07 4.00
C THR A 73 -1.68 2.91 4.98
N ALA A 74 -1.03 2.94 6.12
CA ALA A 74 -1.05 1.83 7.08
C ALA A 74 -2.42 1.64 7.76
N PRO A 75 -3.16 2.70 8.16
CA PRO A 75 -4.49 2.52 8.72
C PRO A 75 -5.48 1.86 7.76
N LEU A 76 -5.52 2.27 6.48
CA LEU A 76 -6.40 1.65 5.49
C LEU A 76 -6.01 0.21 5.18
N LEU A 77 -4.71 -0.12 5.22
CA LEU A 77 -4.23 -1.49 5.11
C LEU A 77 -4.74 -2.34 6.28
N GLY A 78 -4.68 -1.81 7.49
CA GLY A 78 -5.20 -2.43 8.71
C GLY A 78 -6.71 -2.64 8.65
N VAL A 79 -7.47 -1.62 8.22
CA VAL A 79 -8.93 -1.72 8.00
C VAL A 79 -9.24 -2.86 7.02
N GLY A 80 -8.54 -2.95 5.90
CA GLY A 80 -8.71 -4.04 4.93
C GLY A 80 -8.44 -5.41 5.54
N SER A 81 -7.42 -5.54 6.39
CA SER A 81 -7.08 -6.78 7.08
C SER A 81 -8.15 -7.19 8.10
N LEU A 82 -8.68 -6.24 8.87
CA LEU A 82 -9.81 -6.48 9.78
C LEU A 82 -11.08 -6.90 9.04
N LEU A 83 -11.38 -6.26 7.91
CA LEU A 83 -12.50 -6.64 7.05
C LEU A 83 -12.34 -8.05 6.47
N LEU A 84 -11.11 -8.44 6.08
CA LEU A 84 -10.80 -9.81 5.64
C LEU A 84 -11.10 -10.83 6.73
N SER A 85 -10.87 -10.49 8.00
CA SER A 85 -11.18 -11.36 9.15
C SER A 85 -12.67 -11.37 9.55
N GLY A 86 -13.53 -10.67 8.79
CA GLY A 86 -14.98 -10.60 9.02
C GLY A 86 -15.43 -9.51 10.00
N ARG A 87 -14.53 -8.63 10.43
CA ARG A 87 -14.81 -7.52 11.36
C ARG A 87 -15.50 -6.35 10.65
N ARG A 88 -16.82 -6.41 10.46
CA ARG A 88 -17.59 -5.40 9.70
C ARG A 88 -17.54 -3.99 10.30
N TRP A 89 -17.36 -3.85 11.62
CA TRP A 89 -17.20 -2.56 12.29
C TRP A 89 -15.96 -1.78 11.85
N ALA A 90 -14.97 -2.44 11.21
CA ALA A 90 -13.79 -1.78 10.68
C ALA A 90 -14.11 -0.80 9.54
N ALA A 91 -15.19 -1.02 8.78
CA ALA A 91 -15.54 -0.11 7.68
C ALA A 91 -15.95 1.30 8.17
N PRO A 92 -16.95 1.47 9.07
CA PRO A 92 -17.31 2.80 9.58
C PRO A 92 -16.14 3.47 10.31
N LEU A 93 -15.33 2.74 11.07
CA LEU A 93 -14.13 3.31 11.71
C LEU A 93 -13.09 3.77 10.67
N GLY A 94 -12.92 3.03 9.58
CA GLY A 94 -12.04 3.43 8.47
C GLY A 94 -12.49 4.72 7.81
N PHE A 95 -13.79 4.90 7.58
CA PHE A 95 -14.35 6.15 7.05
C PHE A 95 -14.19 7.31 8.01
N LEU A 96 -14.50 7.13 9.29
CA LEU A 96 -14.31 8.14 10.32
C LEU A 96 -12.85 8.58 10.40
N TYR A 97 -11.93 7.61 10.46
CA TYR A 97 -10.49 7.89 10.48
C TYR A 97 -10.02 8.64 9.23
N THR A 98 -10.49 8.22 8.04
CA THR A 98 -10.14 8.88 6.78
C THR A 98 -10.63 10.34 6.76
N GLY A 99 -11.85 10.59 7.22
CA GLY A 99 -12.38 11.94 7.36
C GLY A 99 -11.56 12.80 8.31
N LEU A 100 -11.17 12.24 9.47
CA LEU A 100 -10.29 12.90 10.43
C LEU A 100 -8.92 13.21 9.81
N ALA A 101 -8.29 12.25 9.13
CA ALA A 101 -7.00 12.43 8.47
C ALA A 101 -7.02 13.53 7.41
N VAL A 102 -8.06 13.55 6.57
CA VAL A 102 -8.26 14.60 5.57
C VAL A 102 -8.50 15.96 6.23
N GLY A 103 -9.34 16.01 7.27
CA GLY A 103 -9.58 17.23 8.05
C GLY A 103 -8.29 17.78 8.66
N ILE A 104 -7.45 16.94 9.25
CA ILE A 104 -6.15 17.33 9.79
C ILE A 104 -5.24 17.89 8.68
N ALA A 105 -5.13 17.19 7.54
CA ALA A 105 -4.26 17.63 6.46
C ALA A 105 -4.66 18.98 5.85
N LEU A 106 -5.94 19.31 5.87
CA LEU A 106 -6.45 20.57 5.36
C LEU A 106 -6.42 21.71 6.39
N ALA A 107 -6.76 21.42 7.64
CA ALA A 107 -7.00 22.43 8.67
C ALA A 107 -5.78 22.74 9.53
N VAL A 108 -4.85 21.80 9.72
CA VAL A 108 -3.69 22.02 10.61
C VAL A 108 -2.64 22.89 9.90
N PRO A 109 -2.28 24.07 10.47
CA PRO A 109 -1.24 24.92 9.91
C PRO A 109 0.13 24.25 10.03
N LEU A 110 1.01 24.53 9.06
CA LEU A 110 2.42 24.18 9.16
C LEU A 110 3.13 25.17 10.09
N THR A 111 4.07 24.67 10.87
CA THR A 111 4.85 25.47 11.83
C THR A 111 5.95 26.28 11.13
N ALA A 112 6.43 25.78 9.98
CA ALA A 112 7.44 26.42 9.15
C ALA A 112 7.18 26.09 7.69
N PRO A 113 7.57 26.99 6.74
CA PRO A 113 7.49 26.71 5.32
C PRO A 113 8.34 25.50 4.96
N VAL A 114 7.82 24.68 4.05
CA VAL A 114 8.55 23.50 3.55
C VAL A 114 9.31 23.88 2.29
N THR A 115 10.64 23.72 2.30
CA THR A 115 11.51 24.09 1.18
C THR A 115 12.69 23.14 1.04
N GLY A 116 13.36 23.17 -0.11
CA GLY A 116 14.54 22.32 -0.36
C GLY A 116 14.20 21.02 -1.06
N THR A 117 15.18 20.14 -1.20
CA THR A 117 15.06 18.84 -1.89
C THR A 117 15.24 17.64 -0.97
N SER A 118 15.64 17.86 0.30
CA SER A 118 15.68 16.82 1.32
C SER A 118 14.27 16.43 1.77
N ILE A 119 14.07 15.19 2.13
CA ILE A 119 12.76 14.72 2.64
C ILE A 119 12.43 15.46 3.94
N PRO A 120 11.32 16.23 4.01
CA PRO A 120 10.99 17.02 5.18
C PRO A 120 10.61 16.13 6.37
N GLU A 121 11.14 16.46 7.56
CA GLU A 121 10.76 15.78 8.78
C GLU A 121 9.45 16.36 9.34
N ALA A 122 8.47 15.48 9.58
CA ALA A 122 7.15 15.91 10.08
C ALA A 122 7.21 16.67 11.41
N GLN A 123 8.23 16.40 12.22
CA GLN A 123 8.42 17.07 13.52
C GLN A 123 8.88 18.54 13.41
N GLU A 124 9.49 18.91 12.30
CA GLU A 124 9.92 20.30 12.05
C GLU A 124 8.77 21.17 11.50
N HIS A 125 7.81 20.54 10.81
CA HIS A 125 6.75 21.24 10.10
C HIS A 125 5.35 21.07 10.69
N LEU A 126 5.16 20.15 11.64
CA LEU A 126 3.86 19.87 12.25
C LEU A 126 3.95 19.80 13.78
N HIS A 127 3.00 20.45 14.45
CA HIS A 127 2.81 20.27 15.87
C HIS A 127 2.50 18.80 16.22
N PHE A 128 2.89 18.40 17.45
CA PHE A 128 2.61 17.04 17.91
C PHE A 128 1.10 16.74 17.90
N TRP A 129 0.29 17.65 18.39
CA TRP A 129 -1.16 17.55 18.40
C TRP A 129 -1.78 18.43 17.31
N PRO A 130 -2.78 17.93 16.53
CA PRO A 130 -3.30 16.56 16.48
C PRO A 130 -2.57 15.69 15.44
N ALA A 131 -1.83 16.30 14.50
CA ALA A 131 -1.39 15.66 13.27
C ALA A 131 -0.46 14.45 13.54
N ARG A 132 0.61 14.67 14.30
CA ARG A 132 1.60 13.60 14.57
C ARG A 132 1.04 12.52 15.48
N LEU A 133 0.22 12.86 16.48
CA LEU A 133 -0.39 11.87 17.35
C LEU A 133 -1.33 10.94 16.57
N VAL A 134 -2.19 11.50 15.70
CA VAL A 134 -3.11 10.70 14.87
C VAL A 134 -2.32 9.82 13.89
N ALA A 135 -1.22 10.31 13.32
CA ALA A 135 -0.34 9.52 12.47
C ALA A 135 0.28 8.33 13.25
N ILE A 136 0.84 8.59 14.43
CA ILE A 136 1.46 7.55 15.28
C ILE A 136 0.42 6.47 15.64
N LEU A 137 -0.73 6.87 16.16
CA LEU A 137 -1.79 5.94 16.55
C LEU A 137 -2.33 5.17 15.34
N GLY A 138 -2.63 5.84 14.25
CA GLY A 138 -3.14 5.23 13.04
C GLY A 138 -2.16 4.22 12.44
N ASN A 139 -0.90 4.58 12.30
CA ASN A 139 0.12 3.68 11.76
C ASN A 139 0.39 2.50 12.69
N SER A 140 0.48 2.72 14.01
CA SER A 140 0.69 1.65 14.97
C SER A 140 -0.49 0.66 14.99
N LEU A 141 -1.73 1.15 15.08
CA LEU A 141 -2.92 0.30 15.09
C LEU A 141 -3.14 -0.38 13.73
N GLY A 142 -2.91 0.32 12.63
CA GLY A 142 -3.01 -0.24 11.28
C GLY A 142 -2.01 -1.36 11.06
N THR A 143 -0.74 -1.14 11.39
CA THR A 143 0.32 -2.15 11.28
C THR A 143 0.05 -3.34 12.20
N LEU A 144 -0.33 -3.09 13.46
CA LEU A 144 -0.68 -4.14 14.41
C LEU A 144 -1.84 -5.02 13.88
N ALA A 145 -2.88 -4.40 13.31
CA ALA A 145 -3.99 -5.14 12.71
C ALA A 145 -3.52 -6.05 11.56
N VAL A 146 -2.65 -5.56 10.67
CA VAL A 146 -2.06 -6.37 9.58
C VAL A 146 -1.29 -7.55 10.15
N VAL A 147 -0.39 -7.30 11.10
CA VAL A 147 0.47 -8.33 11.70
C VAL A 147 -0.35 -9.40 12.42
N VAL A 148 -1.30 -8.99 13.27
CA VAL A 148 -2.15 -9.91 14.03
C VAL A 148 -2.99 -10.79 13.09
N ILE A 149 -3.58 -10.21 12.05
CA ILE A 149 -4.38 -10.98 11.08
C ILE A 149 -3.49 -11.91 10.25
N ALA A 150 -2.31 -11.46 9.78
CA ALA A 150 -1.38 -12.30 9.05
C ALA A 150 -0.89 -13.49 9.91
N LEU A 151 -0.52 -13.24 11.17
CA LEU A 151 -0.10 -14.30 12.10
C LEU A 151 -1.25 -15.28 12.42
N SER A 152 -2.47 -14.78 12.67
CA SER A 152 -3.63 -15.63 12.99
C SER A 152 -4.02 -16.56 11.84
N THR A 153 -3.71 -16.16 10.60
CA THR A 153 -4.05 -16.92 9.39
C THR A 153 -2.86 -17.58 8.71
N ILE A 154 -1.65 -17.51 9.30
CA ILE A 154 -0.40 -17.98 8.70
C ILE A 154 -0.44 -19.47 8.36
N ARG A 155 -1.04 -20.29 9.23
CA ARG A 155 -1.18 -21.75 9.01
C ARG A 155 -2.07 -22.08 7.81
N ARG A 156 -3.03 -21.22 7.47
CA ARG A 156 -3.95 -21.42 6.34
C ARG A 156 -3.36 -20.93 5.02
N ARG A 157 -2.50 -19.91 5.07
CA ARG A 157 -1.92 -19.24 3.88
C ARG A 157 -0.47 -18.84 4.17
N PRO A 158 0.46 -19.80 4.34
CA PRO A 158 1.81 -19.51 4.85
C PRO A 158 2.60 -18.60 3.93
N VAL A 159 2.56 -18.81 2.62
CA VAL A 159 3.34 -18.00 1.66
C VAL A 159 2.81 -16.56 1.60
N GLY A 160 1.49 -16.38 1.42
CA GLY A 160 0.90 -15.04 1.32
C GLY A 160 1.11 -14.22 2.58
N ASN A 161 0.84 -14.80 3.75
CA ASN A 161 1.00 -14.10 5.02
C ASN A 161 2.47 -13.90 5.40
N GLY A 162 3.35 -14.82 5.04
CA GLY A 162 4.81 -14.66 5.20
C GLY A 162 5.34 -13.47 4.40
N LEU A 163 4.89 -13.30 3.16
CA LEU A 163 5.24 -12.16 2.32
C LEU A 163 4.70 -10.82 2.87
N ILE A 164 3.46 -10.83 3.40
CA ILE A 164 2.88 -9.64 4.05
C ILE A 164 3.72 -9.24 5.28
N LEU A 165 4.06 -10.20 6.14
CA LEU A 165 4.88 -9.94 7.32
C LEU A 165 6.28 -9.46 6.95
N ALA A 166 6.91 -10.06 5.93
CA ALA A 166 8.18 -9.60 5.40
C ALA A 166 8.10 -8.17 4.85
N GLY A 167 7.03 -7.84 4.11
CA GLY A 167 6.79 -6.47 3.61
C GLY A 167 6.63 -5.45 4.73
N VAL A 168 5.88 -5.78 5.78
CA VAL A 168 5.74 -4.92 6.97
C VAL A 168 7.07 -4.75 7.69
N ALA A 169 7.86 -5.81 7.85
CA ALA A 169 9.17 -5.76 8.48
C ALA A 169 10.14 -4.87 7.69
N VAL A 170 10.17 -5.00 6.36
CA VAL A 170 10.99 -4.15 5.47
C VAL A 170 10.57 -2.68 5.57
N ALA A 171 9.26 -2.39 5.60
CA ALA A 171 8.76 -1.03 5.78
C ALA A 171 9.16 -0.44 7.14
N ALA A 172 9.04 -1.22 8.22
CA ALA A 172 9.42 -0.80 9.56
C ALA A 172 10.94 -0.56 9.67
N THR A 173 11.76 -1.42 9.06
CA THR A 173 13.22 -1.26 9.01
C THR A 173 13.58 0.02 8.24
N GLY A 174 12.95 0.25 7.08
CA GLY A 174 13.16 1.47 6.29
C GLY A 174 12.85 2.74 7.07
N SER A 175 11.74 2.74 7.83
CA SER A 175 11.36 3.87 8.69
C SER A 175 12.35 4.08 9.85
N ALA A 176 12.84 3.00 10.48
CA ALA A 176 13.82 3.09 11.55
C ALA A 176 15.17 3.63 11.07
N VAL A 177 15.64 3.14 9.91
CA VAL A 177 16.92 3.59 9.31
C VAL A 177 16.82 5.03 8.81
N ALA A 178 15.68 5.46 8.26
CA ALA A 178 15.44 6.85 7.90
C ALA A 178 15.51 7.78 9.12
N GLY A 179 14.96 7.36 10.27
CA GLY A 179 15.06 8.10 11.52
C GLY A 179 16.48 8.22 12.10
N LEU A 180 17.42 7.39 11.62
CA LEU A 180 18.84 7.43 11.98
C LEU A 180 19.69 8.24 10.96
N GLY A 181 19.06 8.91 9.99
CA GLY A 181 19.75 9.73 8.98
C GLY A 181 20.55 8.93 7.95
N ALA A 182 20.41 7.59 7.93
CA ALA A 182 21.15 6.71 7.04
C ALA A 182 20.19 5.95 6.14
N ALA A 183 20.06 6.29 4.87
CA ALA A 183 19.73 5.32 3.85
C ALA A 183 18.80 5.73 2.70
N PRO A 184 18.85 4.97 1.61
CA PRO A 184 17.94 5.10 0.47
C PRO A 184 16.53 4.59 0.86
N THR A 185 15.76 5.42 1.57
CA THR A 185 14.38 5.14 2.02
C THR A 185 13.52 4.62 0.88
N ALA A 186 13.74 5.10 -0.35
CA ALA A 186 13.01 4.68 -1.54
C ALA A 186 13.16 3.18 -1.87
N VAL A 187 14.31 2.55 -1.57
CA VAL A 187 14.52 1.11 -1.81
C VAL A 187 13.67 0.28 -0.86
N PHE A 188 13.66 0.63 0.43
CA PHE A 188 12.82 -0.05 1.42
C PHE A 188 11.33 0.09 1.09
N ILE A 189 10.93 1.28 0.65
CA ILE A 189 9.57 1.57 0.20
C ILE A 189 9.18 0.68 -0.98
N ALA A 190 10.01 0.61 -2.02
CA ALA A 190 9.74 -0.21 -3.20
C ALA A 190 9.71 -1.72 -2.86
N ALA A 191 10.66 -2.19 -2.06
CA ALA A 191 10.73 -3.59 -1.62
C ALA A 191 9.53 -3.98 -0.75
N ALA A 192 9.14 -3.13 0.21
CA ALA A 192 7.95 -3.36 1.04
C ALA A 192 6.68 -3.44 0.20
N ALA A 193 6.50 -2.52 -0.76
CA ALA A 193 5.37 -2.53 -1.67
C ALA A 193 5.30 -3.81 -2.51
N ALA A 194 6.42 -4.26 -3.07
CA ALA A 194 6.50 -5.48 -3.86
C ALA A 194 6.17 -6.73 -3.02
N LEU A 195 6.69 -6.83 -1.79
CA LEU A 195 6.41 -7.94 -0.87
C LEU A 195 4.94 -7.97 -0.42
N LEU A 196 4.38 -6.81 -0.04
CA LEU A 196 2.98 -6.70 0.33
C LEU A 196 2.07 -7.09 -0.83
N TYR A 197 2.39 -6.63 -2.03
CA TYR A 197 1.65 -7.02 -3.23
C TYR A 197 1.69 -8.52 -3.48
N ALA A 198 2.88 -9.10 -3.54
CA ALA A 198 3.01 -10.55 -3.71
C ALA A 198 2.22 -11.29 -2.63
N GLY A 199 2.31 -10.84 -1.37
CA GLY A 199 1.55 -11.40 -0.26
C GLY A 199 0.04 -11.35 -0.46
N PHE A 200 -0.51 -10.23 -0.93
CA PHE A 200 -1.94 -10.09 -1.22
C PHE A 200 -2.39 -10.95 -2.40
N LEU A 201 -1.58 -11.09 -3.44
CA LEU A 201 -1.87 -12.00 -4.55
C LEU A 201 -1.97 -13.45 -4.09
N PHE A 202 -1.00 -13.93 -3.31
CA PHE A 202 -1.00 -15.28 -2.78
C PHE A 202 -2.09 -15.51 -1.72
N SER A 203 -2.43 -14.49 -0.93
CA SER A 203 -3.50 -14.56 0.08
C SER A 203 -4.90 -14.57 -0.52
N SER A 204 -5.12 -13.96 -1.68
CA SER A 204 -6.44 -13.94 -2.34
C SER A 204 -6.81 -15.27 -2.99
N GLY A 205 -5.99 -16.30 -2.90
CA GLY A 205 -6.31 -17.65 -3.41
C GLY A 205 -6.29 -17.78 -4.92
N GLU A 206 -5.80 -16.78 -5.63
CA GLU A 206 -5.52 -16.90 -7.06
C GLU A 206 -4.19 -17.63 -7.25
N ARG A 207 -4.28 -18.90 -7.66
CA ARG A 207 -3.16 -19.49 -8.39
C ARG A 207 -2.90 -18.55 -9.57
N VAL A 208 -1.75 -17.89 -9.57
CA VAL A 208 -1.25 -17.22 -10.77
C VAL A 208 -1.24 -18.29 -11.86
N SER A 209 -2.27 -18.29 -12.70
CA SER A 209 -2.30 -19.16 -13.86
C SER A 209 -1.26 -18.61 -14.83
N LEU A 210 -0.04 -19.08 -14.71
CA LEU A 210 1.08 -18.79 -15.61
C LEU A 210 0.85 -19.40 -17.02
N SER A 211 -0.39 -19.63 -17.43
CA SER A 211 -0.62 -20.28 -18.73
C SER A 211 -1.64 -19.63 -19.65
N PRO A 212 -1.33 -18.49 -20.27
CA PRO A 212 -1.90 -18.23 -21.59
C PRO A 212 -1.39 -19.22 -22.64
N LEU A 213 -0.20 -19.79 -22.44
CA LEU A 213 0.40 -20.77 -23.37
C LEU A 213 -0.23 -22.17 -23.30
N ARG A 214 -0.62 -22.65 -22.11
CA ARG A 214 -1.27 -23.96 -21.96
C ARG A 214 -2.68 -24.00 -22.58
N ARG A 215 -3.44 -22.92 -22.48
CA ARG A 215 -4.76 -22.84 -23.13
C ARG A 215 -4.70 -22.83 -24.66
N ARG A 216 -3.61 -22.33 -25.26
CA ARG A 216 -3.41 -22.42 -26.72
C ARG A 216 -3.03 -23.84 -27.13
N ALA A 217 -2.19 -24.54 -26.39
CA ALA A 217 -1.81 -25.92 -26.67
C ALA A 217 -3.01 -26.86 -26.55
N ASP A 218 -3.87 -26.73 -25.54
CA ASP A 218 -5.07 -27.57 -25.39
C ASP A 218 -6.12 -27.30 -26.49
N ARG A 219 -6.23 -26.08 -26.99
CA ARG A 219 -7.13 -25.76 -28.11
C ARG A 219 -6.63 -26.32 -29.45
N THR A 220 -5.31 -26.31 -29.66
CA THR A 220 -4.72 -26.93 -30.87
C THR A 220 -4.81 -28.44 -30.83
N ALA A 221 -4.58 -29.05 -29.65
CA ALA A 221 -4.72 -30.50 -29.49
C ALA A 221 -6.18 -30.98 -29.67
N ARG A 222 -7.17 -30.27 -29.18
CA ARG A 222 -8.59 -30.60 -29.39
C ARG A 222 -9.05 -30.42 -30.83
N ARG A 223 -8.52 -29.42 -31.56
CA ARG A 223 -8.80 -29.25 -32.99
C ARG A 223 -8.16 -30.35 -33.85
N ALA A 224 -6.98 -30.82 -33.50
CA ALA A 224 -6.32 -31.93 -34.17
C ALA A 224 -7.08 -33.26 -33.97
N ALA A 225 -7.59 -33.49 -32.74
CA ALA A 225 -8.36 -34.71 -32.44
C ALA A 225 -9.75 -34.75 -33.10
N SER A 226 -10.41 -33.60 -33.31
CA SER A 226 -11.71 -33.52 -33.96
C SER A 226 -11.64 -33.58 -35.48
N GLY A 227 -10.48 -33.35 -36.09
CA GLY A 227 -10.26 -33.46 -37.55
C GLY A 227 -9.96 -34.88 -38.05
N SER A 228 -9.59 -35.82 -37.15
CA SER A 228 -9.23 -37.21 -37.51
C SER A 228 -10.40 -38.18 -37.49
N SER A 229 -11.61 -37.80 -37.13
CA SER A 229 -12.78 -38.67 -37.06
C SER A 229 -13.79 -38.48 -38.21
N ALA A 230 -13.42 -37.70 -39.24
CA ALA A 230 -14.28 -37.39 -40.39
C ALA A 230 -13.67 -37.82 -41.75
N GLY A 231 -12.83 -38.86 -41.72
CA GLY A 231 -12.26 -39.48 -42.91
C GLY A 231 -12.57 -40.96 -43.00
#